data_7deef6f147d25b7582558becff9c6068
#
_entry.id   7deef6f147d25b7582558becff9c6068
#
_cell.length_a   1.000
_cell.length_b   1.000
_cell.length_c   1.000
_cell.angle_alpha   90.00
_cell.angle_beta   90.00
_cell.angle_gamma   90.00
#
_symmetry.space_group_name_H-M   'P 1'
#
loop_
_entity.id
_entity.type
_entity.pdbx_description
1 polymer ?
#
loop_
_entity_poly.entity_id
_entity_poly.type
_entity_poly.pdbx_seq_one_letter_code
_entity_poly.pdbx_strand_id
1 'polypeptide(L)'
;GELMKYITENISKDIRGIELSKSNVQKCVEKGLTVIEGDAEKDLKQFPDNSFDFVILSQTLQAFLDPENVLNELLRIGKKAIVSIPNFGHWKVRLHLLLKGTMPVTENLPNEWYNTPNLHMCTIKDFENYCKERDIKINLKNLKFQNFFSELGIFILET
;
A
#
# COMPACT_ATOMS: atom_id res chain seq x y z
N GLY A 1 7.77 -9.65 5.40
CA GLY A 1 6.91 -10.83 5.64
C GLY A 1 6.16 -10.83 6.97
N GLU A 2 6.33 -9.82 7.86
CA GLU A 2 5.71 -9.84 9.21
C GLU A 2 4.17 -9.80 9.13
N LEU A 3 3.60 -8.92 8.31
CA LEU A 3 2.15 -8.86 8.10
C LEU A 3 1.60 -10.20 7.59
N MET A 4 2.27 -10.80 6.60
CA MET A 4 1.87 -12.08 6.04
C MET A 4 1.96 -13.20 7.09
N LYS A 5 3.01 -13.21 7.91
CA LYS A 5 3.14 -14.15 9.04
C LYS A 5 1.98 -14.00 10.02
N TYR A 6 1.68 -12.77 10.43
CA TYR A 6 0.56 -12.49 11.34
C TYR A 6 -0.78 -13.01 10.77
N ILE A 7 -1.05 -12.76 9.48
CA ILE A 7 -2.28 -13.23 8.83
C ILE A 7 -2.30 -14.77 8.78
N THR A 8 -1.17 -15.41 8.45
CA THR A 8 -1.07 -16.88 8.39
C THR A 8 -1.35 -17.53 9.74
N GLU A 9 -0.88 -16.92 10.82
CA GLU A 9 -1.02 -17.45 12.19
C GLU A 9 -2.41 -17.19 12.79
N ASN A 10 -3.08 -16.10 12.42
CA ASN A 10 -4.27 -15.62 13.13
C ASN A 10 -5.56 -15.57 12.28
N ILE A 11 -5.46 -15.57 10.94
CA ILE A 11 -6.62 -15.30 10.08
C ILE A 11 -6.82 -16.41 9.04
N SER A 12 -5.83 -16.65 8.17
CA SER A 12 -5.94 -17.62 7.08
C SER A 12 -4.57 -18.18 6.70
N LYS A 13 -4.52 -19.50 6.48
CA LYS A 13 -3.33 -20.18 5.94
C LYS A 13 -3.24 -20.12 4.42
N ASP A 14 -4.34 -19.82 3.73
CA ASP A 14 -4.36 -19.67 2.27
C ASP A 14 -4.00 -18.22 1.91
N ILE A 15 -2.73 -17.92 2.04
CA ILE A 15 -2.16 -16.61 1.72
C ILE A 15 -0.92 -16.80 0.85
N ARG A 16 -0.77 -15.92 -0.16
CA ARG A 16 0.37 -15.89 -1.08
C ARG A 16 0.88 -14.47 -1.16
N GLY A 17 2.21 -14.31 -1.23
CA GLY A 17 2.85 -13.01 -1.41
C GLY A 17 3.58 -12.94 -2.74
N ILE A 18 3.72 -11.71 -3.26
CA ILE A 18 4.66 -11.37 -4.33
C ILE A 18 5.71 -10.45 -3.73
N GLU A 19 6.97 -10.72 -3.99
CA GLU A 19 8.11 -9.95 -3.49
C GLU A 19 9.16 -9.84 -4.59
N LEU A 20 9.60 -8.62 -4.86
CA LEU A 20 10.59 -8.32 -5.90
C LEU A 20 12.01 -8.74 -5.49
N SER A 21 12.34 -8.59 -4.22
CA SER A 21 13.69 -8.86 -3.71
C SER A 21 13.89 -10.34 -3.41
N LYS A 22 14.78 -11.00 -4.15
CA LYS A 22 15.15 -12.39 -3.94
C LYS A 22 15.60 -12.68 -2.50
N SER A 23 16.32 -11.77 -1.86
CA SER A 23 16.75 -11.94 -0.47
C SER A 23 15.57 -11.91 0.51
N ASN A 24 14.54 -11.10 0.22
CA ASN A 24 13.33 -11.05 1.03
C ASN A 24 12.45 -12.28 0.79
N VAL A 25 12.36 -12.78 -0.45
CA VAL A 25 11.70 -14.06 -0.77
C VAL A 25 12.31 -15.18 0.07
N GLN A 26 13.64 -15.28 0.08
CA GLN A 26 14.33 -16.30 0.88
C GLN A 26 13.98 -16.22 2.36
N LYS A 27 14.01 -15.02 2.96
CA LYS A 27 13.63 -14.80 4.36
C LYS A 27 12.18 -15.16 4.65
N CYS A 28 11.27 -14.96 3.68
CA CYS A 28 9.87 -15.35 3.82
C CYS A 28 9.72 -16.88 3.78
N VAL A 29 10.40 -17.55 2.85
CA VAL A 29 10.41 -19.01 2.74
C VAL A 29 10.99 -19.66 3.99
N GLU A 30 12.07 -19.11 4.56
CA GLU A 30 12.66 -19.57 5.84
C GLU A 30 11.67 -19.48 7.01
N LYS A 31 10.69 -18.55 6.93
CA LYS A 31 9.59 -18.41 7.90
C LYS A 31 8.38 -19.31 7.57
N GLY A 32 8.46 -20.15 6.54
CA GLY A 32 7.37 -21.01 6.09
C GLY A 32 6.25 -20.29 5.35
N LEU A 33 6.50 -19.11 4.80
CA LEU A 33 5.52 -18.32 4.06
C LEU A 33 5.55 -18.65 2.56
N THR A 34 4.39 -18.70 1.92
CA THR A 34 4.26 -18.94 0.47
C THR A 34 4.42 -17.62 -0.28
N VAL A 35 5.61 -17.39 -0.83
CA VAL A 35 5.96 -16.17 -1.56
C VAL A 35 6.51 -16.50 -2.94
N ILE A 36 6.07 -15.75 -3.94
CA ILE A 36 6.52 -15.80 -5.33
C ILE A 36 7.50 -14.64 -5.55
N GLU A 37 8.68 -14.93 -6.12
CA GLU A 37 9.57 -13.90 -6.63
C GLU A 37 8.93 -13.29 -7.88
N GLY A 38 8.66 -11.98 -7.86
CA GLY A 38 8.00 -11.31 -8.97
C GLY A 38 7.86 -9.81 -8.77
N ASP A 39 7.58 -9.14 -9.87
CA ASP A 39 7.32 -7.70 -9.94
C ASP A 39 5.79 -7.47 -10.02
N ALA A 40 5.19 -6.92 -8.98
CA ALA A 40 3.75 -6.70 -8.93
C ALA A 40 3.24 -5.86 -10.11
N GLU A 41 4.01 -4.88 -10.63
CA GLU A 41 3.60 -4.10 -11.80
C GLU A 41 3.43 -4.93 -13.07
N LYS A 42 4.14 -6.06 -13.17
CA LYS A 42 4.14 -6.93 -14.36
C LYS A 42 3.36 -8.22 -14.16
N ASP A 43 3.49 -8.79 -12.97
CA ASP A 43 3.10 -10.18 -12.73
C ASP A 43 1.67 -10.33 -12.19
N LEU A 44 1.02 -9.27 -11.72
CA LEU A 44 -0.39 -9.31 -11.31
C LEU A 44 -1.32 -9.77 -12.46
N LYS A 45 -0.98 -9.46 -13.71
CA LYS A 45 -1.72 -9.88 -14.91
C LYS A 45 -1.83 -11.39 -15.09
N GLN A 46 -0.97 -12.17 -14.43
CA GLN A 46 -0.99 -13.64 -14.51
C GLN A 46 -2.12 -14.27 -13.67
N PHE A 47 -2.69 -13.52 -12.73
CA PHE A 47 -3.77 -14.01 -11.90
C PHE A 47 -5.13 -13.78 -12.57
N PRO A 48 -6.04 -14.77 -12.50
CA PRO A 48 -7.40 -14.62 -13.02
C PRO A 48 -8.20 -13.56 -12.26
N ASP A 49 -9.26 -13.03 -12.91
CA ASP A 49 -10.20 -12.12 -12.27
C ASP A 49 -10.85 -12.76 -11.06
N ASN A 50 -11.05 -11.98 -9.99
CA ASN A 50 -11.72 -12.40 -8.75
C ASN A 50 -11.14 -13.68 -8.13
N SER A 51 -9.84 -13.96 -8.33
CA SER A 51 -9.17 -15.16 -7.82
C SER A 51 -8.87 -15.11 -6.33
N PHE A 52 -9.02 -13.93 -5.70
CA PHE A 52 -8.78 -13.72 -4.27
C PHE A 52 -9.96 -13.03 -3.61
N ASP A 53 -10.30 -13.42 -2.37
CA ASP A 53 -11.29 -12.68 -1.58
C ASP A 53 -10.75 -11.32 -1.14
N PHE A 54 -9.46 -11.28 -0.77
CA PHE A 54 -8.74 -10.05 -0.40
C PHE A 54 -7.38 -9.99 -1.08
N VAL A 55 -7.02 -8.80 -1.56
CA VAL A 55 -5.66 -8.48 -2.00
C VAL A 55 -5.13 -7.34 -1.14
N ILE A 56 -3.91 -7.47 -0.61
CA ILE A 56 -3.36 -6.49 0.33
C ILE A 56 -2.11 -5.85 -0.28
N LEU A 57 -2.12 -4.52 -0.35
CA LEU A 57 -0.97 -3.70 -0.73
C LEU A 57 -0.59 -2.77 0.43
N SER A 58 0.48 -3.12 1.14
CA SER A 58 0.89 -2.41 2.35
C SER A 58 2.05 -1.47 2.07
N GLN A 59 1.81 -0.16 2.09
CA GLN A 59 2.80 0.91 2.01
C GLN A 59 3.76 0.78 0.81
N THR A 60 3.25 0.32 -0.34
CA THR A 60 4.07 0.08 -1.54
C THR A 60 3.55 0.86 -2.75
N LEU A 61 2.28 1.30 -2.72
CA LEU A 61 1.64 1.98 -3.86
C LEU A 61 2.47 3.16 -4.38
N GLN A 62 3.03 3.94 -3.47
CA GLN A 62 3.82 5.14 -3.80
C GLN A 62 5.18 4.84 -4.44
N ALA A 63 5.62 3.58 -4.47
CA ALA A 63 6.90 3.17 -5.04
C ALA A 63 6.79 2.63 -6.47
N PHE A 64 5.58 2.39 -6.97
CA PHE A 64 5.36 1.93 -8.34
C PHE A 64 5.52 3.06 -9.36
N LEU A 65 5.92 2.70 -10.57
CA LEU A 65 5.98 3.63 -11.71
C LEU A 65 4.57 3.99 -12.19
N ASP A 66 3.68 2.99 -12.25
CA ASP A 66 2.27 3.14 -12.65
C ASP A 66 1.33 2.62 -11.54
N PRO A 67 1.12 3.41 -10.47
CA PRO A 67 0.26 3.02 -9.36
C PRO A 67 -1.22 2.84 -9.76
N GLU A 68 -1.68 3.52 -10.81
CA GLU A 68 -3.03 3.39 -11.34
C GLU A 68 -3.26 2.00 -11.93
N ASN A 69 -2.35 1.54 -12.78
CA ASN A 69 -2.42 0.18 -13.34
C ASN A 69 -2.37 -0.89 -12.26
N VAL A 70 -1.52 -0.72 -11.24
CA VAL A 70 -1.45 -1.65 -10.11
C VAL A 70 -2.77 -1.70 -9.35
N LEU A 71 -3.38 -0.55 -9.03
CA LEU A 71 -4.68 -0.49 -8.36
C LEU A 71 -5.78 -1.19 -9.17
N ASN A 72 -5.82 -0.98 -10.49
CA ASN A 72 -6.77 -1.64 -11.38
C ASN A 72 -6.59 -3.15 -11.37
N GLU A 73 -5.33 -3.63 -11.40
CA GLU A 73 -5.05 -5.07 -11.31
C GLU A 73 -5.43 -5.66 -9.95
N LEU A 74 -5.18 -4.95 -8.83
CA LEU A 74 -5.61 -5.39 -7.50
C LEU A 74 -7.14 -5.54 -7.42
N LEU A 75 -7.87 -4.57 -7.98
CA LEU A 75 -9.34 -4.59 -8.02
C LEU A 75 -9.89 -5.63 -9.00
N ARG A 76 -9.14 -6.00 -10.04
CA ARG A 76 -9.49 -7.06 -10.98
C ARG A 76 -9.34 -8.46 -10.36
N ILE A 77 -8.21 -8.72 -9.69
CA ILE A 77 -7.89 -10.05 -9.17
C ILE A 77 -8.53 -10.33 -7.80
N GLY A 78 -8.85 -9.28 -7.03
CA GLY A 78 -9.44 -9.39 -5.70
C GLY A 78 -10.88 -8.89 -5.65
N LYS A 79 -11.74 -9.56 -4.88
CA LYS A 79 -13.08 -9.05 -4.58
C LYS A 79 -13.01 -7.75 -3.76
N LYS A 80 -11.98 -7.63 -2.92
CA LYS A 80 -11.67 -6.43 -2.14
C LYS A 80 -10.17 -6.20 -2.14
N ALA A 81 -9.74 -4.95 -2.26
CA ALA A 81 -8.35 -4.56 -2.11
C ALA A 81 -8.16 -3.76 -0.82
N ILE A 82 -7.20 -4.16 0.01
CA ILE A 82 -6.78 -3.42 1.20
C ILE A 82 -5.49 -2.69 0.85
N VAL A 83 -5.55 -1.37 0.81
CA VAL A 83 -4.41 -0.53 0.44
C VAL A 83 -4.03 0.38 1.60
N SER A 84 -2.76 0.44 1.94
CA SER A 84 -2.25 1.41 2.90
C SER A 84 -1.19 2.30 2.28
N ILE A 85 -1.26 3.60 2.60
CA ILE A 85 -0.36 4.63 2.10
C ILE A 85 0.16 5.51 3.25
N PRO A 86 1.42 5.95 3.23
CA PRO A 86 1.89 6.99 4.13
C PRO A 86 1.19 8.31 3.81
N ASN A 87 0.74 9.00 4.85
CA ASN A 87 -0.01 10.25 4.68
C ASN A 87 0.91 11.47 4.71
N PHE A 88 1.21 12.03 3.56
CA PHE A 88 1.96 13.27 3.46
C PHE A 88 1.20 14.51 3.95
N GLY A 89 -0.12 14.37 4.17
CA GLY A 89 -1.00 15.42 4.74
C GLY A 89 -1.01 15.50 6.26
N HIS A 90 -0.25 14.66 6.97
CA HIS A 90 -0.18 14.66 8.44
C HIS A 90 0.34 15.99 8.98
N TRP A 91 -0.18 16.46 10.14
CA TRP A 91 0.13 17.77 10.68
C TRP A 91 1.64 17.99 10.98
N LYS A 92 2.36 16.95 11.41
CA LYS A 92 3.83 17.03 11.64
C LYS A 92 4.57 17.32 10.34
N VAL A 93 4.16 16.68 9.24
CA VAL A 93 4.73 16.92 7.90
C VAL A 93 4.49 18.37 7.47
N ARG A 94 3.24 18.83 7.60
CA ARG A 94 2.86 20.20 7.24
C ARG A 94 3.63 21.24 8.08
N LEU A 95 3.72 21.02 9.38
CA LEU A 95 4.43 21.93 10.29
C LEU A 95 5.92 21.96 10.01
N HIS A 96 6.52 20.78 9.72
CA HIS A 96 7.93 20.71 9.35
C HIS A 96 8.21 21.50 8.06
N LEU A 97 7.41 21.27 7.00
CA LEU A 97 7.53 22.02 5.75
C LEU A 97 7.35 23.53 5.97
N LEU A 98 6.36 23.94 6.77
CA LEU A 98 6.09 25.33 7.05
C LEU A 98 7.24 26.03 7.81
N LEU A 99 7.82 25.36 8.82
CA LEU A 99 8.82 25.97 9.69
C LEU A 99 10.25 25.81 9.19
N LYS A 100 10.57 24.68 8.54
CA LYS A 100 11.94 24.35 8.11
C LYS A 100 12.15 24.47 6.60
N GLY A 101 11.08 24.39 5.79
CA GLY A 101 11.19 24.44 4.33
C GLY A 101 11.93 23.25 3.71
N THR A 102 12.10 22.15 4.44
CA THR A 102 12.79 20.92 3.98
C THR A 102 11.86 19.74 4.01
N MET A 103 12.16 18.70 3.21
CA MET A 103 11.39 17.45 3.22
C MET A 103 11.53 16.75 4.58
N PRO A 104 10.42 16.34 5.21
CA PRO A 104 10.45 15.68 6.50
C PRO A 104 10.89 14.21 6.35
N VAL A 105 11.68 13.76 7.32
CA VAL A 105 11.94 12.34 7.55
C VAL A 105 11.13 11.92 8.77
N THR A 106 10.31 10.86 8.65
CA THR A 106 9.41 10.36 9.71
C THR A 106 9.46 8.84 9.76
N GLU A 107 8.82 8.21 10.75
CA GLU A 107 8.76 6.74 10.83
C GLU A 107 8.14 6.09 9.59
N ASN A 108 7.12 6.72 8.99
CA ASN A 108 6.46 6.23 7.78
C ASN A 108 7.09 6.74 6.47
N LEU A 109 7.99 7.70 6.56
CA LEU A 109 8.80 8.25 5.46
C LEU A 109 10.27 8.31 5.91
N PRO A 110 10.94 7.16 6.08
CA PRO A 110 12.22 7.09 6.78
C PRO A 110 13.43 7.52 5.95
N ASN A 111 13.23 7.73 4.65
CA ASN A 111 14.33 8.03 3.73
C ASN A 111 14.41 9.51 3.42
N GLU A 112 15.61 9.98 3.14
CA GLU A 112 15.84 11.31 2.60
C GLU A 112 15.28 11.43 1.17
N TRP A 113 14.98 12.65 0.73
CA TRP A 113 14.35 12.91 -0.56
C TRP A 113 15.14 12.34 -1.77
N TYR A 114 16.46 12.20 -1.66
CA TYR A 114 17.34 11.74 -2.75
C TYR A 114 17.58 10.21 -2.76
N ASN A 115 17.21 9.48 -1.71
CA ASN A 115 17.40 8.03 -1.62
C ASN A 115 16.10 7.26 -1.28
N THR A 116 14.96 7.92 -1.37
CA THR A 116 13.66 7.30 -1.14
C THR A 116 13.24 6.43 -2.33
N PRO A 117 12.67 5.24 -2.08
CA PRO A 117 12.03 4.47 -3.15
C PRO A 117 10.65 5.04 -3.54
N ASN A 118 10.13 6.02 -2.78
CA ASN A 118 8.81 6.59 -3.02
C ASN A 118 8.86 7.58 -4.19
N LEU A 119 8.20 7.25 -5.28
CA LEU A 119 8.10 8.09 -6.48
C LEU A 119 6.92 9.07 -6.37
N HIS A 120 5.85 8.66 -5.68
CA HIS A 120 4.61 9.41 -5.55
C HIS A 120 4.33 9.74 -4.09
N MET A 121 4.10 11.02 -3.81
CA MET A 121 3.71 11.50 -2.49
C MET A 121 2.26 11.93 -2.54
N CYS A 122 1.40 11.35 -1.70
CA CYS A 122 0.00 11.71 -1.64
C CYS A 122 -0.48 11.86 -0.20
N THR A 123 -1.59 12.57 -0.06
CA THR A 123 -2.33 12.66 1.19
C THR A 123 -3.49 11.66 1.17
N ILE A 124 -4.07 11.37 2.34
CA ILE A 124 -5.32 10.60 2.43
C ILE A 124 -6.39 11.21 1.53
N LYS A 125 -6.50 12.55 1.51
CA LYS A 125 -7.50 13.25 0.71
C LYS A 125 -7.26 13.13 -0.81
N ASP A 126 -6.01 13.13 -1.26
CA ASP A 126 -5.69 12.92 -2.67
C ASP A 126 -6.13 11.52 -3.12
N PHE A 127 -5.87 10.52 -2.29
CA PHE A 127 -6.28 9.14 -2.58
C PHE A 127 -7.81 8.98 -2.57
N GLU A 128 -8.53 9.62 -1.63
CA GLU A 128 -10.00 9.66 -1.62
C GLU A 128 -10.56 10.31 -2.89
N ASN A 129 -9.99 11.43 -3.33
CA ASN A 129 -10.40 12.11 -4.57
C ASN A 129 -10.14 11.23 -5.79
N TYR A 130 -8.97 10.59 -5.87
CA TYR A 130 -8.64 9.62 -6.91
C TYR A 130 -9.68 8.51 -7.02
N CYS A 131 -10.02 7.87 -5.90
CA CYS A 131 -11.02 6.81 -5.88
C CYS A 131 -12.40 7.32 -6.33
N LYS A 132 -12.79 8.52 -5.87
CA LYS A 132 -14.07 9.14 -6.25
C LYS A 132 -14.16 9.44 -7.76
N GLU A 133 -13.09 9.95 -8.36
CA GLU A 133 -13.03 10.28 -9.80
C GLU A 133 -13.12 9.03 -10.70
N ARG A 134 -12.82 7.85 -10.14
CA ARG A 134 -12.81 6.57 -10.86
C ARG A 134 -13.92 5.61 -10.41
N ASP A 135 -14.89 6.11 -9.65
CA ASP A 135 -16.01 5.33 -9.12
C ASP A 135 -15.59 4.10 -8.27
N ILE A 136 -14.39 4.14 -7.68
CA ILE A 136 -13.90 3.13 -6.75
C ILE A 136 -14.54 3.37 -5.38
N LYS A 137 -15.27 2.37 -4.86
CA LYS A 137 -15.90 2.46 -3.55
C LYS A 137 -14.89 2.26 -2.43
N ILE A 138 -14.92 3.16 -1.44
CA ILE A 138 -14.14 3.04 -0.21
C ILE A 138 -15.08 2.62 0.92
N ASN A 139 -14.89 1.41 1.47
CA ASN A 139 -15.76 0.87 2.53
C ASN A 139 -15.33 1.23 3.96
N LEU A 140 -14.24 1.95 4.14
CA LEU A 140 -13.79 2.39 5.45
C LEU A 140 -14.46 3.72 5.81
N LYS A 141 -15.17 3.77 6.96
CA LYS A 141 -15.67 5.04 7.51
C LYS A 141 -14.48 5.83 8.06
N ASN A 142 -14.00 6.78 7.28
CA ASN A 142 -12.98 7.70 7.73
C ASN A 142 -13.52 8.57 8.87
N LEU A 143 -12.81 8.60 9.99
CA LEU A 143 -13.07 9.58 11.05
C LEU A 143 -12.76 10.97 10.51
N LYS A 144 -13.57 11.97 10.90
CA LYS A 144 -13.29 13.38 10.59
C LYS A 144 -11.85 13.73 10.99
N PHE A 145 -11.12 14.44 10.11
CA PHE A 145 -9.73 14.86 10.33
C PHE A 145 -8.63 13.80 10.18
N GLN A 146 -8.88 12.60 9.65
CA GLN A 146 -7.82 11.61 9.43
C GLN A 146 -6.67 12.16 8.57
N ASN A 147 -6.97 12.95 7.52
CA ASN A 147 -5.95 13.55 6.67
C ASN A 147 -4.97 14.48 7.46
N PHE A 148 -5.37 14.96 8.62
CA PHE A 148 -4.54 15.82 9.47
C PHE A 148 -3.83 15.06 10.58
N PHE A 149 -4.50 14.08 11.21
CA PHE A 149 -3.99 13.42 12.41
C PHE A 149 -3.43 12.02 12.18
N SER A 150 -3.78 11.35 11.09
CA SER A 150 -3.28 9.99 10.81
C SER A 150 -1.99 10.03 10.01
N GLU A 151 -0.97 9.33 10.45
CA GLU A 151 0.30 9.18 9.74
C GLU A 151 0.20 8.19 8.58
N LEU A 152 -0.79 7.28 8.64
CA LEU A 152 -1.06 6.24 7.65
C LEU A 152 -2.54 6.26 7.25
N GLY A 153 -2.82 6.18 5.96
CA GLY A 153 -4.16 5.90 5.43
C GLY A 153 -4.31 4.40 5.14
N ILE A 154 -5.42 3.80 5.58
CA ILE A 154 -5.78 2.41 5.24
C ILE A 154 -7.16 2.42 4.62
N PHE A 155 -7.29 1.79 3.46
CA PHE A 155 -8.52 1.79 2.66
C PHE A 155 -8.91 0.37 2.29
N ILE A 156 -10.20 0.07 2.35
CA ILE A 156 -10.79 -1.13 1.77
C ILE A 156 -11.53 -0.68 0.52
N LEU A 157 -11.09 -1.14 -0.63
CA LEU A 157 -11.59 -0.76 -1.94
C LEU A 157 -12.44 -1.89 -2.53
N GLU A 158 -13.50 -1.50 -3.23
CA GLU A 158 -14.36 -2.38 -4.02
C GLU A 158 -14.74 -1.69 -5.34
N THR A 159 -14.93 -2.46 -6.38
CA THR A 159 -15.50 -2.00 -7.66
C THR A 159 -17.02 -1.94 -7.63
#